data_56645b3b3c3090168dc057b45b18df49
#
_entry.id   56645b3b3c3090168dc057b45b18df49
#
_cell.length_a   1.000
_cell.length_b   1.000
_cell.length_c   1.000
_cell.angle_alpha   90.00
_cell.angle_beta   90.00
_cell.angle_gamma   90.00
#
_symmetry.space_group_name_H-M   'P 1'
#
loop_
_entity.id
_entity.type
_entity.pdbx_description
1 polymer ?
#
loop_
_entity_poly.entity_id
_entity_poly.type
_entity_poly.pdbx_seq_one_letter_code
_entity_poly.pdbx_strand_id
1 'polypeptide(L)'
;MRLGGAFSPADRQPSDAVAGAVVATVERMTIQRMEHVGIVVDDLAAATAFFVELGLKLQGEGSVEGGWVDRVVGLEGVRAEIAMVETPDGHGRLELTKFHAPSGRGGDRHAPANTPGIRHVAFAVDDIDAVVASLRARGAELVGEVERYEDSYRLCYVRGPEGIIVELAEQIG
;
A
#
# COMPACT_ATOMS: atom_id res chain seq x y z
N MET A 1 -15.10 20.77 -13.42
CA MET A 1 -16.39 20.02 -13.42
C MET A 1 -16.86 19.93 -11.98
N ARG A 2 -17.90 20.67 -11.63
CA ARG A 2 -18.38 20.77 -10.23
C ARG A 2 -19.21 19.54 -9.87
N LEU A 3 -18.82 18.82 -8.82
CA LEU A 3 -19.69 17.86 -8.13
C LEU A 3 -20.25 18.55 -6.87
N GLY A 4 -21.40 19.19 -7.04
CA GLY A 4 -22.23 19.63 -5.95
C GLY A 4 -23.53 18.86 -6.00
N GLY A 5 -23.81 18.08 -4.98
CA GLY A 5 -25.06 17.37 -4.76
C GLY A 5 -25.30 17.21 -3.28
N ALA A 6 -25.92 18.22 -2.66
CA ALA A 6 -26.41 18.15 -1.31
C ALA A 6 -27.59 17.18 -1.23
N PHE A 7 -27.51 16.17 -0.37
CA PHE A 7 -28.70 15.40 0.07
C PHE A 7 -29.32 16.10 1.27
N SER A 8 -30.56 16.55 1.08
CA SER A 8 -31.42 17.05 2.15
C SER A 8 -32.33 15.92 2.66
N PRO A 9 -32.45 15.69 3.98
CA PRO A 9 -33.40 14.74 4.51
C PRO A 9 -34.73 15.47 4.83
N ALA A 10 -35.81 15.09 4.15
CA ALA A 10 -37.14 15.49 4.53
C ALA A 10 -38.09 14.30 4.66
N ASP A 11 -38.65 14.19 5.85
CA ASP A 11 -39.94 13.62 6.22
C ASP A 11 -40.31 12.17 5.90
N ARG A 12 -40.22 11.33 6.95
CA ARG A 12 -41.19 10.27 7.19
C ARG A 12 -41.56 10.19 8.68
N GLN A 13 -42.85 10.39 8.96
CA GLN A 13 -43.44 10.15 10.26
C GLN A 13 -43.52 8.66 10.61
N PRO A 14 -43.47 8.26 11.90
CA PRO A 14 -43.56 6.89 12.34
C PRO A 14 -44.98 6.39 12.42
N SER A 15 -45.28 5.21 11.89
CA SER A 15 -46.48 4.44 12.21
C SER A 15 -46.11 3.34 13.22
N ASP A 16 -46.80 3.36 14.36
CA ASP A 16 -46.72 2.37 15.41
C ASP A 16 -47.12 0.97 14.93
N ALA A 17 -46.22 0.01 15.11
CA ALA A 17 -46.57 -1.40 15.24
C ALA A 17 -45.56 -2.08 16.16
N VAL A 18 -45.99 -2.36 17.37
CA VAL A 18 -45.30 -3.17 18.35
C VAL A 18 -45.21 -4.60 17.84
N ALA A 19 -44.00 -5.05 17.54
CA ALA A 19 -43.65 -6.48 17.48
C ALA A 19 -42.28 -6.64 18.11
N GLY A 20 -42.22 -7.36 19.22
CA GLY A 20 -41.01 -7.67 19.93
C GLY A 20 -40.04 -8.45 19.02
N ALA A 21 -39.11 -7.80 18.41
CA ALA A 21 -37.99 -8.38 17.74
C ALA A 21 -36.86 -8.47 18.75
N VAL A 22 -36.45 -9.70 19.06
CA VAL A 22 -35.16 -9.99 19.66
C VAL A 22 -34.11 -9.40 18.71
N VAL A 23 -33.59 -8.23 19.05
CA VAL A 23 -32.46 -7.63 18.33
C VAL A 23 -31.25 -8.50 18.70
N ALA A 24 -30.99 -9.51 17.88
CA ALA A 24 -29.69 -10.14 17.87
C ALA A 24 -28.68 -9.03 17.55
N THR A 25 -27.89 -8.64 18.54
CA THR A 25 -26.76 -7.74 18.36
C THR A 25 -25.80 -8.48 17.44
N VAL A 26 -25.86 -8.20 16.15
CA VAL A 26 -24.79 -8.61 15.24
C VAL A 26 -23.58 -7.82 15.72
N GLU A 27 -22.68 -8.48 16.45
CA GLU A 27 -21.37 -7.92 16.72
C GLU A 27 -20.79 -7.53 15.35
N ARG A 28 -20.73 -6.23 15.09
CA ARG A 28 -20.09 -5.71 13.89
C ARG A 28 -18.63 -6.11 13.99
N MET A 29 -18.24 -7.09 13.20
CA MET A 29 -16.83 -7.39 12.95
C MET A 29 -16.26 -6.17 12.23
N THR A 30 -15.57 -5.31 12.98
CA THR A 30 -14.99 -4.08 12.45
C THR A 30 -13.49 -4.25 12.28
N ILE A 31 -12.98 -3.88 11.11
CA ILE A 31 -11.54 -3.69 10.91
C ILE A 31 -11.10 -2.59 11.89
N GLN A 32 -10.04 -2.85 12.65
CA GLN A 32 -9.51 -1.89 13.62
C GLN A 32 -8.55 -0.90 12.94
N ARG A 33 -7.67 -1.41 12.06
CA ARG A 33 -6.68 -0.63 11.32
C ARG A 33 -6.15 -1.44 10.15
N MET A 34 -5.52 -0.77 9.19
CA MET A 34 -4.64 -1.43 8.24
C MET A 34 -3.34 -1.79 8.96
N GLU A 35 -2.91 -3.03 8.89
CA GLU A 35 -1.72 -3.51 9.60
C GLU A 35 -0.48 -3.34 8.72
N HIS A 36 -0.49 -3.91 7.52
CA HIS A 36 0.56 -3.72 6.51
C HIS A 36 0.02 -3.96 5.10
N VAL A 37 0.83 -3.63 4.11
CA VAL A 37 0.66 -4.04 2.71
C VAL A 37 1.78 -5.02 2.38
N GLY A 38 1.42 -6.23 1.90
CA GLY A 38 2.37 -7.24 1.44
C GLY A 38 2.79 -6.99 -0.01
N ILE A 39 4.09 -7.02 -0.27
CA ILE A 39 4.70 -6.87 -1.61
C ILE A 39 5.63 -8.05 -1.85
N VAL A 40 5.34 -8.86 -2.86
CA VAL A 40 6.21 -9.98 -3.25
C VAL A 40 7.29 -9.47 -4.20
N VAL A 41 8.54 -9.84 -3.90
CA VAL A 41 9.73 -9.40 -4.64
C VAL A 41 10.67 -10.57 -4.91
N ASP A 42 11.45 -10.49 -5.98
CA ASP A 42 12.52 -11.47 -6.29
C ASP A 42 13.85 -11.07 -5.62
N ASP A 43 14.11 -9.76 -5.48
CA ASP A 43 15.28 -9.21 -4.80
C ASP A 43 14.88 -8.45 -3.55
N LEU A 44 14.83 -9.17 -2.42
CA LEU A 44 14.45 -8.61 -1.12
C LEU A 44 15.40 -7.49 -0.66
N ALA A 45 16.70 -7.65 -0.91
CA ALA A 45 17.71 -6.68 -0.51
C ALA A 45 17.55 -5.36 -1.28
N ALA A 46 17.37 -5.44 -2.61
CA ALA A 46 17.15 -4.25 -3.44
C ALA A 46 15.84 -3.54 -3.08
N ALA A 47 14.76 -4.29 -2.84
CA ALA A 47 13.47 -3.71 -2.43
C ALA A 47 13.57 -3.05 -1.05
N THR A 48 14.20 -3.70 -0.08
CA THR A 48 14.44 -3.14 1.26
C THR A 48 15.27 -1.84 1.17
N ALA A 49 16.36 -1.86 0.42
CA ALA A 49 17.22 -0.69 0.25
C ALA A 49 16.47 0.49 -0.39
N PHE A 50 15.59 0.23 -1.35
CA PHE A 50 14.75 1.24 -1.99
C PHE A 50 13.81 1.94 -0.98
N PHE A 51 13.10 1.18 -0.16
CA PHE A 51 12.20 1.77 0.83
C PHE A 51 12.93 2.45 2.00
N VAL A 52 14.10 1.94 2.39
CA VAL A 52 14.96 2.60 3.40
C VAL A 52 15.48 3.94 2.86
N GLU A 53 15.87 4.01 1.59
CA GLU A 53 16.28 5.28 0.95
C GLU A 53 15.12 6.27 0.84
N LEU A 54 13.92 5.79 0.63
CA LEU A 54 12.70 6.61 0.63
C LEU A 54 12.39 7.17 2.03
N GLY A 55 13.04 6.65 3.09
CA GLY A 55 12.91 7.14 4.46
C GLY A 55 12.20 6.18 5.41
N LEU A 56 11.79 4.99 4.95
CA LEU A 56 11.22 3.98 5.85
C LEU A 56 12.33 3.35 6.71
N LYS A 57 11.96 2.84 7.87
CA LYS A 57 12.86 2.17 8.79
C LYS A 57 12.66 0.66 8.70
N LEU A 58 13.75 -0.09 8.51
CA LEU A 58 13.72 -1.54 8.64
C LEU A 58 13.45 -1.91 10.10
N GLN A 59 12.35 -2.62 10.35
CA GLN A 59 11.94 -3.06 11.68
C GLN A 59 12.50 -4.44 12.02
N GLY A 60 12.65 -5.30 11.02
CA GLY A 60 13.19 -6.63 11.18
C GLY A 60 13.09 -7.45 9.90
N GLU A 61 13.84 -8.53 9.91
CA GLU A 61 13.89 -9.52 8.85
C GLU A 61 13.76 -10.91 9.45
N GLY A 62 13.24 -11.85 8.68
CA GLY A 62 13.09 -13.22 9.14
C GLY A 62 12.70 -14.18 8.04
N SER A 63 12.84 -15.47 8.34
CA SER A 63 12.38 -16.53 7.45
C SER A 63 11.12 -17.16 7.99
N VAL A 64 10.23 -17.57 7.10
CA VAL A 64 9.00 -18.28 7.41
C VAL A 64 8.91 -19.56 6.61
N GLU A 65 8.56 -20.65 7.29
CA GLU A 65 8.38 -21.97 6.69
C GLU A 65 7.47 -22.85 7.53
N GLY A 66 7.03 -23.97 6.95
CA GLY A 66 6.24 -25.00 7.64
C GLY A 66 4.75 -24.90 7.40
N GLY A 67 4.03 -25.92 7.85
CA GLY A 67 2.62 -26.12 7.52
C GLY A 67 1.66 -25.03 7.99
N TRP A 68 2.04 -24.19 8.93
CA TRP A 68 1.22 -23.04 9.35
C TRP A 68 1.17 -21.96 8.27
N VAL A 69 2.34 -21.61 7.68
CA VAL A 69 2.40 -20.61 6.62
C VAL A 69 1.76 -21.14 5.33
N ASP A 70 1.94 -22.43 5.02
CA ASP A 70 1.28 -23.09 3.90
C ASP A 70 -0.24 -22.87 3.95
N ARG A 71 -0.85 -23.08 5.13
CA ARG A 71 -2.29 -22.89 5.31
C ARG A 71 -2.73 -21.42 5.25
N VAL A 72 -1.89 -20.51 5.71
CA VAL A 72 -2.21 -19.06 5.66
C VAL A 72 -2.21 -18.55 4.23
N VAL A 73 -1.18 -18.91 3.43
CA VAL A 73 -1.03 -18.38 2.06
C VAL A 73 -1.66 -19.27 1.00
N GLY A 74 -2.13 -20.47 1.35
CA GLY A 74 -2.79 -21.40 0.41
C GLY A 74 -1.83 -22.03 -0.59
N LEU A 75 -0.56 -22.20 -0.23
CA LEU A 75 0.47 -22.85 -1.03
C LEU A 75 1.06 -24.03 -0.24
N GLU A 76 1.80 -24.92 -0.89
CA GLU A 76 2.42 -26.08 -0.26
C GLU A 76 3.96 -25.91 -0.27
N GLY A 77 4.60 -26.30 0.86
CA GLY A 77 6.03 -26.31 1.01
C GLY A 77 6.68 -24.92 0.99
N VAL A 78 5.99 -23.93 1.57
CA VAL A 78 6.43 -22.53 1.59
C VAL A 78 7.73 -22.39 2.37
N ARG A 79 8.68 -21.70 1.73
CA ARG A 79 9.87 -21.13 2.35
C ARG A 79 10.03 -19.71 1.82
N ALA A 80 9.96 -18.71 2.69
CA ALA A 80 10.08 -17.32 2.31
C ALA A 80 10.94 -16.53 3.30
N GLU A 81 11.51 -15.44 2.82
CA GLU A 81 12.14 -14.41 3.64
C GLU A 81 11.27 -13.16 3.62
N ILE A 82 11.22 -12.48 4.75
CA ILE A 82 10.40 -11.28 4.96
C ILE A 82 11.29 -10.17 5.49
N ALA A 83 11.07 -8.95 5.00
CA ALA A 83 11.57 -7.72 5.61
C ALA A 83 10.38 -6.80 5.90
N MET A 84 10.25 -6.35 7.14
CA MET A 84 9.23 -5.39 7.55
C MET A 84 9.84 -3.99 7.58
N VAL A 85 9.28 -3.06 6.80
CA VAL A 85 9.67 -1.64 6.81
C VAL A 85 8.50 -0.76 7.24
N GLU A 86 8.78 0.32 7.95
CA GLU A 86 7.78 1.17 8.59
C GLU A 86 8.06 2.64 8.32
N THR A 87 6.99 3.43 8.11
CA THR A 87 7.10 4.89 8.00
C THR A 87 7.64 5.52 9.29
N PRO A 88 8.31 6.69 9.24
CA PRO A 88 8.90 7.34 10.41
C PRO A 88 7.91 7.60 11.55
N ASP A 89 6.63 7.81 11.23
CA ASP A 89 5.53 8.04 12.17
C ASP A 89 4.94 6.75 12.77
N GLY A 90 5.35 5.57 12.28
CA GLY A 90 4.91 4.26 12.76
C GLY A 90 3.51 3.84 12.31
N HIS A 91 2.87 4.58 11.39
CA HIS A 91 1.50 4.30 10.97
C HIS A 91 1.40 3.47 9.69
N GLY A 92 2.40 3.51 8.82
CA GLY A 92 2.44 2.75 7.57
C GLY A 92 3.49 1.64 7.61
N ARG A 93 3.09 0.40 7.24
CA ARG A 93 4.00 -0.74 7.16
C ARG A 93 3.91 -1.43 5.82
N LEU A 94 5.06 -1.90 5.33
CA LEU A 94 5.14 -2.80 4.20
C LEU A 94 5.86 -4.07 4.64
N GLU A 95 5.29 -5.22 4.26
CA GLU A 95 5.94 -6.52 4.34
C GLU A 95 6.49 -6.87 2.96
N LEU A 96 7.80 -6.85 2.81
CA LEU A 96 8.47 -7.28 1.61
C LEU A 96 8.76 -8.78 1.73
N THR A 97 8.28 -9.58 0.77
CA THR A 97 8.35 -11.04 0.87
C THR A 97 9.00 -11.63 -0.36
N LYS A 98 10.07 -12.43 -0.15
CA LYS A 98 10.70 -13.25 -1.19
C LYS A 98 10.36 -14.71 -0.98
N PHE A 99 9.67 -15.32 -1.94
CA PHE A 99 9.41 -16.75 -1.92
C PHE A 99 10.55 -17.53 -2.56
N HIS A 100 11.14 -18.45 -1.79
CA HIS A 100 12.13 -19.42 -2.28
C HIS A 100 11.46 -20.71 -2.78
N ALA A 101 10.35 -21.10 -2.13
CA ALA A 101 9.51 -22.22 -2.52
C ALA A 101 8.05 -22.00 -2.11
N PRO A 102 7.07 -22.30 -2.97
CA PRO A 102 7.28 -22.30 -4.44
C PRO A 102 7.80 -20.94 -4.90
N SER A 103 8.62 -20.92 -5.93
CA SER A 103 9.19 -19.65 -6.44
C SER A 103 8.09 -18.69 -6.88
N GLY A 104 8.32 -17.39 -6.69
CA GLY A 104 7.42 -16.35 -7.14
C GLY A 104 7.08 -16.47 -8.63
N ARG A 105 5.86 -16.11 -8.99
CA ARG A 105 5.46 -16.02 -10.39
C ARG A 105 5.76 -14.61 -10.86
N GLY A 106 6.63 -14.49 -11.88
CA GLY A 106 6.97 -13.20 -12.45
C GLY A 106 5.74 -12.42 -12.94
N GLY A 107 5.74 -11.13 -12.70
CA GLY A 107 4.76 -10.17 -13.20
C GLY A 107 5.37 -9.27 -14.28
N ASP A 108 4.54 -8.43 -14.89
CA ASP A 108 5.03 -7.39 -15.80
C ASP A 108 5.56 -6.21 -14.98
N ARG A 109 6.90 -6.11 -14.92
CA ARG A 109 7.60 -5.02 -14.19
C ARG A 109 7.35 -3.62 -14.82
N HIS A 110 6.85 -3.58 -16.05
CA HIS A 110 6.53 -2.35 -16.76
C HIS A 110 5.02 -2.11 -16.87
N ALA A 111 4.21 -2.91 -16.15
CA ALA A 111 2.76 -2.74 -16.17
C ALA A 111 2.38 -1.28 -15.92
N PRO A 112 1.51 -0.69 -16.76
CA PRO A 112 1.10 0.70 -16.61
C PRO A 112 0.24 0.92 -15.36
N ALA A 113 0.15 2.16 -14.91
CA ALA A 113 -0.56 2.52 -13.68
C ALA A 113 -2.06 2.19 -13.69
N ASN A 114 -2.67 2.01 -14.87
CA ASN A 114 -4.07 1.61 -15.04
C ASN A 114 -4.30 0.10 -15.10
N THR A 115 -3.27 -0.72 -14.85
CA THR A 115 -3.44 -2.18 -14.74
C THR A 115 -4.24 -2.51 -13.47
N PRO A 116 -5.29 -3.36 -13.57
CA PRO A 116 -6.10 -3.73 -12.40
C PRO A 116 -5.27 -4.33 -11.26
N GLY A 117 -5.65 -4.00 -10.01
CA GLY A 117 -4.99 -4.45 -8.77
C GLY A 117 -4.43 -3.27 -7.97
N ILE A 118 -3.70 -3.56 -6.88
CA ILE A 118 -2.98 -2.53 -6.13
C ILE A 118 -1.81 -2.06 -7.00
N ARG A 119 -1.84 -0.79 -7.40
CA ARG A 119 -0.86 -0.27 -8.37
C ARG A 119 0.22 0.60 -7.77
N HIS A 120 -0.07 1.31 -6.71
CA HIS A 120 0.90 2.16 -6.02
C HIS A 120 0.66 2.20 -4.52
N VAL A 121 1.69 2.57 -3.79
CA VAL A 121 1.63 2.98 -2.39
C VAL A 121 2.07 4.44 -2.35
N ALA A 122 1.28 5.31 -1.69
CA ALA A 122 1.54 6.74 -1.63
C ALA A 122 2.25 7.13 -0.33
N PHE A 123 3.24 8.02 -0.45
CA PHE A 123 3.98 8.60 0.68
C PHE A 123 3.95 10.13 0.60
N ALA A 124 3.64 10.76 1.73
CA ALA A 124 3.86 12.19 1.88
C ALA A 124 5.37 12.45 2.05
N VAL A 125 5.87 13.47 1.38
CA VAL A 125 7.29 13.87 1.42
C VAL A 125 7.41 15.39 1.62
N ASP A 126 8.50 15.82 2.22
CA ASP A 126 8.75 17.25 2.46
C ASP A 126 9.33 17.98 1.24
N ASP A 127 10.08 17.27 0.39
CA ASP A 127 10.74 17.81 -0.81
C ASP A 127 10.76 16.75 -1.92
N ILE A 128 9.81 16.84 -2.84
CA ILE A 128 9.64 15.86 -3.92
C ILE A 128 10.83 15.83 -4.88
N ASP A 129 11.47 16.99 -5.13
CA ASP A 129 12.60 17.05 -6.06
C ASP A 129 13.83 16.36 -5.48
N ALA A 130 14.11 16.57 -4.19
CA ALA A 130 15.22 15.90 -3.49
C ALA A 130 15.01 14.38 -3.44
N VAL A 131 13.79 13.92 -3.10
CA VAL A 131 13.46 12.49 -3.06
C VAL A 131 13.57 11.86 -4.45
N VAL A 132 13.00 12.48 -5.49
CA VAL A 132 13.09 11.99 -6.86
C VAL A 132 14.54 11.91 -7.33
N ALA A 133 15.37 12.94 -7.03
CA ALA A 133 16.80 12.93 -7.39
C ALA A 133 17.54 11.76 -6.73
N SER A 134 17.30 11.52 -5.43
CA SER A 134 17.90 10.41 -4.68
C SER A 134 17.51 9.04 -5.24
N LEU A 135 16.22 8.81 -5.48
CA LEU A 135 15.72 7.56 -6.03
C LEU A 135 16.23 7.30 -7.46
N ARG A 136 16.30 8.32 -8.30
CA ARG A 136 16.85 8.23 -9.68
C ARG A 136 18.32 7.90 -9.69
N ALA A 137 19.12 8.42 -8.76
CA ALA A 137 20.53 8.07 -8.62
C ALA A 137 20.75 6.58 -8.32
N ARG A 138 19.71 5.88 -7.86
CA ARG A 138 19.69 4.44 -7.58
C ARG A 138 18.94 3.61 -8.63
N GLY A 139 18.63 4.20 -9.78
CA GLY A 139 18.02 3.52 -10.92
C GLY A 139 16.50 3.49 -10.93
N ALA A 140 15.83 4.21 -10.04
CA ALA A 140 14.37 4.38 -10.14
C ALA A 140 14.01 5.36 -11.27
N GLU A 141 12.83 5.19 -11.84
CA GLU A 141 12.35 5.96 -12.99
C GLU A 141 11.04 6.67 -12.70
N LEU A 142 10.89 7.92 -13.16
CA LEU A 142 9.58 8.56 -13.19
C LEU A 142 8.68 7.83 -14.21
N VAL A 143 7.45 7.52 -13.81
CA VAL A 143 6.43 6.94 -14.70
C VAL A 143 5.84 8.01 -15.62
N GLY A 144 5.73 9.23 -15.13
CA GLY A 144 5.32 10.42 -15.84
C GLY A 144 6.21 11.59 -15.44
N GLU A 145 5.61 12.71 -15.12
CA GLU A 145 6.29 13.93 -14.69
C GLU A 145 5.89 14.28 -13.24
N VAL A 146 6.66 15.21 -12.62
CA VAL A 146 6.24 15.83 -11.36
C VAL A 146 5.24 16.93 -11.72
N GLU A 147 4.01 16.76 -11.28
CA GLU A 147 2.92 17.65 -11.61
C GLU A 147 2.38 18.37 -10.38
N ARG A 148 1.87 19.57 -10.61
CA ARG A 148 1.19 20.36 -9.59
C ARG A 148 -0.31 20.11 -9.65
N TYR A 149 -0.87 19.66 -8.53
CA TYR A 149 -2.30 19.52 -8.37
C TYR A 149 -2.86 20.73 -7.60
N GLU A 150 -3.51 21.63 -8.33
CA GLU A 150 -4.00 22.92 -7.83
C GLU A 150 -2.87 23.69 -7.10
N ASP A 151 -3.20 24.39 -6.02
CA ASP A 151 -2.21 25.05 -5.15
C ASP A 151 -1.92 24.24 -3.87
N SER A 152 -2.23 22.94 -3.87
CA SER A 152 -2.21 22.10 -2.67
C SER A 152 -1.08 21.09 -2.66
N TYR A 153 -0.79 20.44 -3.79
CA TYR A 153 0.17 19.34 -3.86
C TYR A 153 1.04 19.39 -5.10
N ARG A 154 2.23 18.80 -4.97
CA ARG A 154 3.04 18.30 -6.09
C ARG A 154 3.05 16.78 -6.01
N LEU A 155 2.85 16.10 -7.12
CA LEU A 155 2.66 14.66 -7.18
C LEU A 155 3.52 14.06 -8.30
N CYS A 156 4.03 12.85 -8.08
CA CYS A 156 4.59 12.04 -9.15
C CYS A 156 4.51 10.55 -8.82
N TYR A 157 4.64 9.71 -9.84
CA TYR A 157 4.83 8.28 -9.71
C TYR A 157 6.28 7.93 -10.03
N VAL A 158 6.90 7.16 -9.15
CA VAL A 158 8.26 6.62 -9.33
C VAL A 158 8.18 5.10 -9.37
N ARG A 159 8.80 4.50 -10.37
CA ARG A 159 8.94 3.06 -10.50
C ARG A 159 10.27 2.62 -9.89
N GLY A 160 10.18 1.83 -8.85
CA GLY A 160 11.30 1.21 -8.16
C GLY A 160 11.57 -0.23 -8.63
N PRO A 161 12.29 -1.00 -7.81
CA PRO A 161 12.60 -2.40 -8.09
C PRO A 161 11.31 -3.20 -8.29
N GLU A 162 11.40 -4.27 -9.06
CA GLU A 162 10.31 -5.22 -9.38
C GLU A 162 9.09 -4.57 -10.06
N GLY A 163 9.19 -3.32 -10.51
CA GLY A 163 8.08 -2.58 -11.09
C GLY A 163 7.10 -1.98 -10.07
N ILE A 164 7.49 -1.97 -8.80
CA ILE A 164 6.73 -1.32 -7.73
C ILE A 164 6.58 0.16 -8.07
N ILE A 165 5.36 0.67 -8.02
CA ILE A 165 5.08 2.10 -8.20
C ILE A 165 4.84 2.71 -6.82
N VAL A 166 5.57 3.76 -6.52
CA VAL A 166 5.28 4.64 -5.38
C VAL A 166 4.80 5.99 -5.89
N GLU A 167 3.77 6.53 -5.25
CA GLU A 167 3.36 7.91 -5.41
C GLU A 167 4.06 8.76 -4.35
N LEU A 168 4.66 9.85 -4.77
CA LEU A 168 5.20 10.87 -3.88
C LEU A 168 4.26 12.07 -3.89
N ALA A 169 3.91 12.56 -2.70
CA ALA A 169 3.00 13.68 -2.50
C ALA A 169 3.64 14.72 -1.58
N GLU A 170 4.00 15.88 -2.12
CA GLU A 170 4.47 17.03 -1.37
C GLU A 170 3.32 18.01 -1.19
N GLN A 171 3.00 18.36 0.05
CA GLN A 171 2.01 19.40 0.33
C GLN A 171 2.66 20.78 0.21
N ILE A 172 2.08 21.69 -0.58
CA ILE A 172 2.63 23.02 -0.88
C ILE A 172 1.72 24.19 -0.49
N GLY A 173 0.51 23.92 -0.03
CA GLY A 173 -0.48 24.93 0.37
C GLY A 173 -1.22 24.62 1.65
#